data_ca2bafc2c09e1c2613b9757c5d1e0beb
#
_entry.id   ca2bafc2c09e1c2613b9757c5d1e0beb
#
_cell.length_a   1.000
_cell.length_b   1.000
_cell.length_c   1.000
_cell.angle_alpha   90.00
_cell.angle_beta   90.00
_cell.angle_gamma   90.00
#
_symmetry.space_group_name_H-M   'P 1'
#
loop_
_entity.id
_entity.type
_entity.pdbx_description
1 polymer ?
#
loop_
_entity_poly.entity_id
_entity_poly.type
_entity_poly.pdbx_seq_one_letter_code
_entity_poly.pdbx_strand_id
1 'polypeptide(L)'
;MSKLLVALLVAGCTYSVRGPRPALKTLGETSQFVRTGRYDEAVTLCHDFAQNYVGVECVELGRTGEDRPIVAVHVSRGGGHPVIYVQAGIHAGEIEGKDAGFWFVRDLLDGKVVPGALDAVDVLFIPVVNPDGHERFGPNNRPNQRGPAEMGFRTNDARLNINRDFVKAETPEMAALIRAFNTYRPVLLLDLHTTDGAKFQHDISINVAPLAPRKDKLDVAAQAIAAYTAQRLTELGNLPLTFYPSFLKEDDPSSGFAISEAPPRFSHFYWGARSRLGLLVETHSWRTYRERTESTYRTLQAVFEDAVRHVGSWVAAEAAADRADAALGGTEVTLLWDTGPHKTELAFRGYAYARTKSAISGSDWVVYDEHTPQIWQVPLYDELVPKLTIQVPRAGYLIDGGFARQVAAVLDRQGLRYHRVGGQPRVAVEVFRATKVTYQPPFEGRAPITVEGAWKPETRTLERGAIFVPIDQPSARLILHLLEPQLPDSLVAWGAFNAVFERKEYMEPYVAEQLARELLAADPSLQAAFDAAIAADPELAKAPGRRLDWFYKRSPLWDERVDLVPIYRTAAPLPAVTSAR
;
A
#
# COMPACT_ATOMS: atom_id res chain seq x y z
N MET A 1 32.44 59.84 25.17
CA MET A 1 32.22 58.93 24.05
C MET A 1 32.31 57.46 24.58
N SER A 2 31.18 56.95 25.06
CA SER A 2 31.08 55.59 25.60
C SER A 2 30.58 54.63 24.51
N LYS A 3 31.36 53.60 24.21
CA LYS A 3 30.95 52.54 23.27
C LYS A 3 30.17 51.47 24.07
N LEU A 4 28.88 51.38 23.79
CA LEU A 4 28.04 50.28 24.27
C LEU A 4 28.32 49.02 23.40
N LEU A 5 28.87 47.99 24.04
CA LEU A 5 28.98 46.65 23.45
C LEU A 5 27.63 45.95 23.67
N VAL A 6 26.90 45.68 22.60
CA VAL A 6 25.73 44.81 22.65
C VAL A 6 26.22 43.36 22.45
N ALA A 7 26.19 42.57 23.52
CA ALA A 7 26.41 41.13 23.44
C ALA A 7 25.12 40.47 22.98
N LEU A 8 25.09 39.89 21.76
CA LEU A 8 24.05 38.99 21.32
C LEU A 8 24.21 37.67 22.10
N LEU A 9 23.31 37.42 23.02
CA LEU A 9 23.09 36.08 23.58
C LEU A 9 22.35 35.23 22.54
N VAL A 10 23.08 34.37 21.88
CA VAL A 10 22.48 33.24 21.12
C VAL A 10 22.00 32.23 22.17
N ALA A 11 20.70 32.27 22.46
CA ALA A 11 20.06 31.23 23.28
C ALA A 11 19.96 29.96 22.43
N GLY A 12 20.99 29.12 22.49
CA GLY A 12 20.88 27.74 22.03
C GLY A 12 19.88 27.03 22.94
N CYS A 13 18.72 26.63 22.42
CA CYS A 13 17.80 25.76 23.11
C CYS A 13 18.46 24.39 23.31
N THR A 14 19.18 24.24 24.44
CA THR A 14 19.61 22.93 24.90
C THR A 14 18.39 22.21 25.45
N TYR A 15 18.12 21.00 24.99
CA TYR A 15 17.13 20.12 25.61
C TYR A 15 17.51 19.92 27.09
N SER A 16 16.73 20.50 27.99
CA SER A 16 16.93 20.28 29.43
C SER A 16 16.22 18.99 29.84
N VAL A 17 16.98 18.04 30.29
CA VAL A 17 16.50 16.79 30.88
C VAL A 17 15.76 17.09 32.19
N ARG A 18 14.52 16.63 32.31
CA ARG A 18 13.71 16.73 33.52
C ARG A 18 14.06 15.58 34.48
N GLY A 19 15.03 15.78 35.37
CA GLY A 19 15.37 14.84 36.49
C GLY A 19 16.36 13.72 36.14
N PRO A 20 16.68 12.81 37.07
CA PRO A 20 17.53 11.65 36.82
C PRO A 20 16.80 10.73 35.82
N ARG A 21 17.42 10.50 34.65
CA ARG A 21 16.86 9.71 33.57
C ARG A 21 16.64 8.27 33.98
N PRO A 22 15.41 7.70 33.90
CA PRO A 22 15.27 6.25 33.78
C PRO A 22 16.04 5.80 32.53
N ALA A 23 16.59 4.59 32.59
CA ALA A 23 17.20 4.03 31.38
C ALA A 23 16.07 3.73 30.38
N LEU A 24 15.83 4.64 29.40
CA LEU A 24 14.81 4.48 28.35
C LEU A 24 15.26 3.42 27.33
N LYS A 25 15.46 2.20 27.81
CA LYS A 25 15.92 1.04 27.06
C LYS A 25 14.82 0.00 26.94
N THR A 26 14.72 -0.59 25.77
CA THR A 26 13.81 -1.71 25.55
C THR A 26 14.30 -3.00 26.21
N LEU A 27 13.42 -3.97 26.39
CA LEU A 27 13.80 -5.32 26.81
C LEU A 27 14.74 -5.97 25.76
N GLY A 28 14.61 -5.60 24.49
CA GLY A 28 15.55 -5.99 23.44
C GLY A 28 16.98 -5.63 23.84
N GLU A 29 17.23 -4.36 24.16
CA GLU A 29 18.55 -3.88 24.57
C GLU A 29 19.02 -4.52 25.90
N THR A 30 18.16 -4.56 26.91
CA THR A 30 18.52 -5.07 28.24
C THR A 30 18.73 -6.58 28.30
N SER A 31 18.05 -7.33 27.42
CA SER A 31 18.23 -8.78 27.26
C SER A 31 19.33 -9.13 26.25
N GLN A 32 20.11 -8.16 25.77
CA GLN A 32 21.08 -8.35 24.69
C GLN A 32 20.45 -8.92 23.40
N PHE A 33 19.23 -8.48 23.07
CA PHE A 33 18.45 -8.88 21.90
C PHE A 33 18.09 -10.38 21.84
N VAL A 34 17.97 -11.02 23.01
CA VAL A 34 17.40 -12.37 23.11
C VAL A 34 15.87 -12.33 23.12
N ARG A 35 15.30 -11.30 23.76
CA ARG A 35 13.85 -11.08 23.91
C ARG A 35 13.46 -9.70 23.43
N THR A 36 12.17 -9.52 23.12
CA THR A 36 11.53 -8.22 22.93
C THR A 36 10.43 -8.03 23.96
N GLY A 37 10.09 -6.78 24.30
CA GLY A 37 9.03 -6.48 25.25
C GLY A 37 7.63 -6.62 24.65
N ARG A 38 6.64 -6.76 25.55
CA ARG A 38 5.21 -6.78 25.22
C ARG A 38 4.74 -5.37 24.82
N TYR A 39 3.48 -5.24 24.41
CA TYR A 39 2.96 -3.95 23.94
C TYR A 39 2.92 -2.86 25.03
N ASP A 40 2.69 -3.24 26.28
CA ASP A 40 2.75 -2.33 27.43
C ASP A 40 4.11 -1.63 27.58
N GLU A 41 5.21 -2.29 27.24
CA GLU A 41 6.53 -1.66 27.15
C GLU A 41 6.53 -0.50 26.13
N ALA A 42 5.96 -0.71 24.94
CA ALA A 42 5.92 0.32 23.91
C ALA A 42 5.09 1.54 24.35
N VAL A 43 3.96 1.31 25.02
CA VAL A 43 3.12 2.37 25.60
C VAL A 43 3.89 3.09 26.72
N THR A 44 4.51 2.36 27.63
CA THR A 44 5.30 2.93 28.74
C THR A 44 6.44 3.79 28.21
N LEU A 45 7.25 3.27 27.29
CA LEU A 45 8.35 4.03 26.70
C LEU A 45 7.86 5.28 25.96
N CYS A 46 6.74 5.21 25.23
CA CYS A 46 6.16 6.37 24.56
C CYS A 46 5.89 7.51 25.57
N HIS A 47 5.26 7.20 26.69
CA HIS A 47 5.00 8.18 27.76
C HIS A 47 6.28 8.63 28.45
N ASP A 48 7.22 7.72 28.71
CA ASP A 48 8.49 8.05 29.33
C ASP A 48 9.34 9.00 28.45
N PHE A 49 9.34 8.81 27.14
CA PHE A 49 9.98 9.74 26.21
C PHE A 49 9.34 11.13 26.30
N ALA A 50 8.01 11.21 26.30
CA ALA A 50 7.29 12.48 26.43
C ALA A 50 7.54 13.18 27.77
N GLN A 51 7.74 12.42 28.86
CA GLN A 51 8.04 12.99 30.18
C GLN A 51 9.49 13.47 30.33
N ASN A 52 10.43 12.80 29.65
CA ASN A 52 11.87 13.02 29.87
C ASN A 52 12.53 13.95 28.83
N TYR A 53 11.87 14.22 27.68
CA TYR A 53 12.39 15.12 26.66
C TYR A 53 11.42 16.25 26.34
N VAL A 54 11.95 17.46 26.20
CA VAL A 54 11.18 18.62 25.72
C VAL A 54 10.97 18.49 24.21
N GLY A 55 9.75 18.80 23.73
CA GLY A 55 9.41 18.67 22.32
C GLY A 55 9.10 17.23 21.89
N VAL A 56 8.82 16.36 22.86
CA VAL A 56 8.35 15.00 22.59
C VAL A 56 6.95 14.81 23.17
N GLU A 57 6.07 14.23 22.37
CA GLU A 57 4.71 13.89 22.76
C GLU A 57 4.46 12.40 22.51
N CYS A 58 3.72 11.74 23.41
CA CYS A 58 3.13 10.43 23.15
C CYS A 58 1.69 10.65 22.65
N VAL A 59 1.46 10.34 21.38
CA VAL A 59 0.19 10.59 20.70
C VAL A 59 -0.57 9.29 20.51
N GLU A 60 -1.84 9.24 20.92
CA GLU A 60 -2.74 8.15 20.59
C GLU A 60 -3.35 8.43 19.21
N LEU A 61 -3.00 7.62 18.20
CA LEU A 61 -3.51 7.75 16.83
C LEU A 61 -4.89 7.13 16.65
N GLY A 62 -5.24 6.15 17.46
CA GLY A 62 -6.51 5.42 17.43
C GLY A 62 -6.45 4.20 18.34
N ARG A 63 -7.45 3.33 18.18
CA ARG A 63 -7.55 2.08 18.95
C ARG A 63 -7.80 0.90 18.04
N THR A 64 -7.29 -0.26 18.43
CA THR A 64 -7.49 -1.55 17.74
C THR A 64 -8.88 -2.12 18.01
N GLY A 65 -9.19 -3.28 17.41
CA GLY A 65 -10.43 -4.02 17.68
C GLY A 65 -10.57 -4.48 19.13
N GLU A 66 -9.46 -4.78 19.82
CA GLU A 66 -9.44 -5.12 21.25
C GLU A 66 -9.25 -3.88 22.15
N ASP A 67 -9.53 -2.67 21.65
CA ASP A 67 -9.46 -1.39 22.37
C ASP A 67 -8.06 -1.03 22.91
N ARG A 68 -6.98 -1.56 22.33
CA ARG A 68 -5.61 -1.12 22.67
C ARG A 68 -5.28 0.19 21.95
N PRO A 69 -4.68 1.18 22.62
CA PRO A 69 -4.25 2.41 21.97
C PRO A 69 -3.16 2.11 20.94
N ILE A 70 -3.18 2.77 19.79
CA ILE A 70 -2.08 2.80 18.84
C ILE A 70 -1.30 4.06 19.12
N VAL A 71 -0.10 3.93 19.71
CA VAL A 71 0.69 5.07 20.16
C VAL A 71 1.80 5.43 19.17
N ALA A 72 2.15 6.71 19.12
CA ALA A 72 3.28 7.24 18.40
C ALA A 72 4.11 8.19 19.25
N VAL A 73 5.43 8.11 19.14
CA VAL A 73 6.36 9.12 19.66
C VAL A 73 6.49 10.21 18.61
N HIS A 74 5.94 11.38 18.88
CA HIS A 74 6.08 12.56 18.05
C HIS A 74 7.18 13.46 18.60
N VAL A 75 8.21 13.71 17.80
CA VAL A 75 9.35 14.56 18.17
C VAL A 75 9.32 15.80 17.28
N SER A 76 9.15 16.97 17.87
CA SER A 76 9.17 18.26 17.17
C SER A 76 9.81 19.34 18.02
N ARG A 77 10.70 20.12 17.42
CA ARG A 77 11.27 21.34 18.05
C ARG A 77 10.41 22.58 17.83
N GLY A 78 9.25 22.45 17.19
CA GLY A 78 8.47 23.54 16.67
C GLY A 78 9.04 24.08 15.35
N GLY A 79 8.35 25.03 14.73
CA GLY A 79 8.80 25.61 13.46
C GLY A 79 8.23 24.95 12.20
N GLY A 80 7.48 23.84 12.33
CA GLY A 80 6.79 23.20 11.20
C GLY A 80 7.75 22.54 10.22
N HIS A 81 8.74 21.81 10.73
CA HIS A 81 9.67 21.04 9.92
C HIS A 81 8.95 19.91 9.17
N PRO A 82 9.46 19.47 8.01
CA PRO A 82 8.97 18.28 7.33
C PRO A 82 9.04 17.05 8.24
N VAL A 83 7.99 16.23 8.23
CA VAL A 83 7.89 15.05 9.09
C VAL A 83 8.45 13.83 8.38
N ILE A 84 9.34 13.09 9.04
CA ILE A 84 9.69 11.71 8.69
C ILE A 84 8.81 10.78 9.52
N TYR A 85 8.03 9.95 8.83
CA TYR A 85 7.14 8.97 9.43
C TYR A 85 7.82 7.61 9.43
N VAL A 86 7.89 6.97 10.59
CA VAL A 86 8.49 5.64 10.77
C VAL A 86 7.48 4.74 11.46
N GLN A 87 7.16 3.61 10.85
CA GLN A 87 6.28 2.60 11.45
C GLN A 87 6.94 1.25 11.51
N ALA A 88 6.60 0.46 12.54
CA ALA A 88 7.05 -0.89 12.74
C ALA A 88 5.92 -1.81 13.18
N GLY A 89 6.10 -3.11 13.08
CA GLY A 89 5.18 -4.11 13.61
C GLY A 89 3.80 -4.14 12.97
N ILE A 90 3.67 -3.77 11.69
CA ILE A 90 2.43 -4.02 10.93
C ILE A 90 2.19 -5.53 10.80
N HIS A 91 3.24 -6.31 10.60
CA HIS A 91 3.29 -7.72 10.91
C HIS A 91 3.91 -7.87 12.31
N ALA A 92 3.10 -8.14 13.30
CA ALA A 92 3.49 -7.97 14.69
C ALA A 92 4.59 -8.92 15.23
N GLY A 93 4.99 -9.90 14.44
CA GLY A 93 6.15 -10.76 14.72
C GLY A 93 7.46 -10.26 14.11
N GLU A 94 7.41 -9.27 13.23
CA GLU A 94 8.54 -8.57 12.62
C GLU A 94 8.82 -7.32 13.48
N ILE A 95 9.48 -7.51 14.63
CA ILE A 95 9.42 -6.54 15.71
C ILE A 95 10.76 -5.85 16.01
N GLU A 96 11.82 -6.13 15.28
CA GLU A 96 13.10 -5.43 15.41
C GLU A 96 12.97 -3.91 15.21
N GLY A 97 12.03 -3.48 14.34
CA GLY A 97 11.75 -2.08 14.09
C GLY A 97 11.25 -1.32 15.34
N LYS A 98 10.51 -1.99 16.25
CA LYS A 98 10.14 -1.41 17.55
C LYS A 98 11.37 -1.11 18.40
N ASP A 99 12.23 -2.10 18.57
CA ASP A 99 13.39 -1.95 19.46
C ASP A 99 14.45 -1.03 18.85
N ALA A 100 14.70 -1.13 17.54
CA ALA A 100 15.60 -0.24 16.81
C ALA A 100 15.11 1.21 16.79
N GLY A 101 13.81 1.42 16.61
CA GLY A 101 13.21 2.75 16.57
C GLY A 101 13.30 3.47 17.91
N PHE A 102 12.97 2.80 19.03
CA PHE A 102 13.17 3.40 20.37
C PHE A 102 14.64 3.68 20.65
N TRP A 103 15.54 2.76 20.29
CA TRP A 103 16.97 2.99 20.43
C TRP A 103 17.41 4.20 19.59
N PHE A 104 17.01 4.28 18.33
CA PHE A 104 17.38 5.38 17.44
C PHE A 104 16.82 6.73 17.91
N VAL A 105 15.53 6.80 18.27
CA VAL A 105 14.89 8.04 18.74
C VAL A 105 15.57 8.55 20.03
N ARG A 106 15.94 7.66 20.96
CA ARG A 106 16.69 8.04 22.14
C ARG A 106 18.05 8.65 21.79
N ASP A 107 18.83 7.97 20.94
CA ASP A 107 20.15 8.43 20.56
C ASP A 107 20.10 9.72 19.71
N LEU A 108 19.03 9.90 18.92
CA LEU A 108 18.75 11.14 18.18
C LEU A 108 18.48 12.31 19.16
N LEU A 109 17.64 12.11 20.16
CA LEU A 109 17.31 13.09 21.19
C LEU A 109 18.51 13.43 22.09
N ASP A 110 19.36 12.45 22.35
CA ASP A 110 20.60 12.62 23.10
C ASP A 110 21.73 13.27 22.26
N GLY A 111 21.52 13.48 20.95
CA GLY A 111 22.54 14.02 20.03
C GLY A 111 23.70 13.06 19.75
N LYS A 112 23.55 11.77 20.02
CA LYS A 112 24.56 10.73 19.78
C LYS A 112 24.60 10.23 18.34
N VAL A 113 23.48 10.35 17.62
CA VAL A 113 23.32 9.96 16.21
C VAL A 113 22.75 11.14 15.43
N VAL A 114 23.20 11.35 14.21
CA VAL A 114 22.79 12.42 13.28
C VAL A 114 22.59 13.79 13.97
N PRO A 115 23.63 14.39 14.55
CA PRO A 115 23.51 15.70 15.22
C PRO A 115 22.90 16.74 14.26
N GLY A 116 21.94 17.53 14.77
CA GLY A 116 21.23 18.56 13.98
C GLY A 116 20.05 18.04 13.15
N ALA A 117 19.75 16.75 13.15
CA ALA A 117 18.61 16.23 12.39
C ALA A 117 17.28 16.86 12.82
N LEU A 118 17.08 17.06 14.11
CA LEU A 118 15.86 17.67 14.64
C LEU A 118 15.75 19.20 14.40
N ASP A 119 16.77 19.81 13.79
CA ASP A 119 16.70 21.19 13.28
C ASP A 119 16.23 21.21 11.80
N ALA A 120 16.18 20.04 11.16
CA ALA A 120 15.77 19.89 9.75
C ALA A 120 14.44 19.13 9.60
N VAL A 121 14.14 18.19 10.48
CA VAL A 121 12.94 17.33 10.37
C VAL A 121 12.31 17.08 11.74
N ASP A 122 10.99 16.91 11.74
CA ASP A 122 10.24 16.31 12.84
C ASP A 122 10.11 14.80 12.62
N VAL A 123 9.84 14.03 13.67
CA VAL A 123 9.72 12.56 13.61
C VAL A 123 8.38 12.12 14.17
N LEU A 124 7.69 11.24 13.45
CA LEU A 124 6.54 10.49 13.97
C LEU A 124 6.87 8.99 13.93
N PHE A 125 7.20 8.42 15.10
CA PHE A 125 7.55 7.00 15.21
C PHE A 125 6.42 6.20 15.85
N ILE A 126 5.89 5.21 15.12
CA ILE A 126 4.87 4.26 15.57
C ILE A 126 5.58 2.92 15.84
N PRO A 127 5.80 2.56 17.10
CA PRO A 127 6.60 1.38 17.44
C PRO A 127 5.91 0.06 17.09
N VAL A 128 4.57 0.00 17.17
CA VAL A 128 3.78 -1.19 16.85
C VAL A 128 2.46 -0.76 16.22
N VAL A 129 2.32 -1.02 14.93
CA VAL A 129 1.07 -0.74 14.17
C VAL A 129 -0.04 -1.71 14.53
N ASN A 130 0.31 -2.95 14.88
CA ASN A 130 -0.61 -4.06 15.17
C ASN A 130 -0.48 -4.54 16.61
N PRO A 131 -1.02 -3.79 17.60
CA PRO A 131 -0.96 -4.17 19.01
C PRO A 131 -1.62 -5.52 19.32
N ASP A 132 -2.77 -5.83 18.72
CA ASP A 132 -3.51 -7.07 18.99
C ASP A 132 -2.76 -8.29 18.47
N GLY A 133 -2.19 -8.20 17.26
CA GLY A 133 -1.30 -9.23 16.75
C GLY A 133 -0.02 -9.35 17.58
N HIS A 134 0.49 -8.23 18.14
CA HIS A 134 1.67 -8.26 19.01
C HIS A 134 1.39 -8.98 20.33
N GLU A 135 0.21 -8.80 20.91
CA GLU A 135 -0.20 -9.45 22.15
C GLU A 135 -0.55 -10.95 21.99
N ARG A 136 -0.78 -11.44 20.76
CA ARG A 136 -0.73 -12.88 20.46
C ARG A 136 0.70 -13.42 20.50
N PHE A 137 1.36 -13.20 21.63
CA PHE A 137 2.78 -13.41 21.83
C PHE A 137 3.12 -14.91 22.01
N GLY A 138 4.18 -15.39 21.35
CA GLY A 138 4.61 -16.77 21.49
C GLY A 138 5.85 -17.11 20.66
N PRO A 139 6.48 -18.29 20.94
CA PRO A 139 7.78 -18.64 20.37
C PRO A 139 7.70 -19.15 18.92
N ASN A 140 6.51 -19.54 18.43
CA ASN A 140 6.34 -20.22 17.13
C ASN A 140 5.60 -19.37 16.08
N ASN A 141 5.43 -18.09 16.35
CA ASN A 141 4.61 -17.22 15.51
C ASN A 141 5.26 -16.86 14.17
N ARG A 142 6.58 -17.02 14.05
CA ARG A 142 7.36 -16.73 12.83
C ARG A 142 8.29 -17.90 12.48
N PRO A 143 7.79 -18.95 11.80
CA PRO A 143 8.56 -20.17 11.52
C PRO A 143 9.77 -19.94 10.61
N ASN A 144 9.75 -18.88 9.79
CA ASN A 144 10.83 -18.52 8.86
C ASN A 144 11.76 -17.43 9.43
N GLN A 145 11.86 -17.26 10.76
CA GLN A 145 12.60 -16.15 11.37
C GLN A 145 13.42 -16.63 12.57
N ARG A 146 14.67 -16.14 12.69
CA ARG A 146 15.53 -16.39 13.85
C ARG A 146 15.29 -15.37 14.95
N GLY A 147 14.54 -15.78 15.99
CA GLY A 147 14.29 -14.91 17.13
C GLY A 147 13.44 -13.66 16.81
N PRO A 148 13.14 -12.86 17.85
CA PRO A 148 13.47 -13.09 19.26
C PRO A 148 12.86 -14.38 19.83
N ALA A 149 13.09 -14.69 21.13
CA ALA A 149 12.60 -15.93 21.73
C ALA A 149 11.08 -16.09 21.66
N GLU A 150 10.37 -14.99 21.77
CA GLU A 150 8.93 -14.87 21.58
C GLU A 150 8.62 -13.59 20.82
N MET A 151 7.57 -13.60 20.01
CA MET A 151 7.13 -12.47 19.20
C MET A 151 5.62 -12.51 18.95
N GLY A 152 5.06 -11.42 18.42
CA GLY A 152 3.66 -11.34 18.01
C GLY A 152 3.32 -12.19 16.79
N PHE A 153 2.04 -12.23 16.45
CA PHE A 153 1.51 -12.93 15.29
C PHE A 153 1.22 -11.96 14.13
N ARG A 154 1.31 -12.45 12.89
CA ARG A 154 1.25 -11.64 11.67
C ARG A 154 0.00 -10.76 11.55
N THR A 155 -1.19 -11.32 11.85
CA THR A 155 -2.49 -10.66 11.63
C THR A 155 -2.99 -9.96 12.89
N ASN A 156 -3.97 -9.06 12.73
CA ASN A 156 -4.69 -8.46 13.84
C ASN A 156 -5.70 -9.44 14.50
N ASP A 157 -6.53 -8.93 15.43
CA ASP A 157 -7.60 -9.66 16.13
C ASP A 157 -8.63 -10.26 15.17
N ALA A 158 -9.01 -9.52 14.12
CA ALA A 158 -9.93 -9.97 13.07
C ALA A 158 -9.29 -10.94 12.06
N ARG A 159 -8.05 -11.39 12.28
CA ARG A 159 -7.26 -12.28 11.42
C ARG A 159 -6.94 -11.69 10.05
N LEU A 160 -6.96 -10.37 9.91
CA LEU A 160 -6.61 -9.67 8.69
C LEU A 160 -5.12 -9.27 8.68
N ASN A 161 -4.50 -9.37 7.52
CA ASN A 161 -3.18 -8.81 7.28
C ASN A 161 -3.31 -7.31 6.98
N ILE A 162 -2.97 -6.47 7.95
CA ILE A 162 -3.10 -5.01 7.85
C ILE A 162 -2.30 -4.47 6.65
N ASN A 163 -1.15 -5.10 6.30
CA ASN A 163 -0.36 -4.75 5.11
C ASN A 163 -1.00 -5.25 3.78
N ARG A 164 -2.32 -5.40 3.75
CA ARG A 164 -3.17 -5.61 2.55
C ARG A 164 -4.36 -4.66 2.56
N ASP A 165 -4.39 -3.73 3.52
CA ASP A 165 -5.56 -2.89 3.78
C ASP A 165 -5.38 -1.41 3.42
N PHE A 166 -4.20 -0.97 2.96
CA PHE A 166 -3.92 0.44 2.69
C PHE A 166 -4.95 1.11 1.77
N VAL A 167 -5.42 0.42 0.74
CA VAL A 167 -6.40 0.96 -0.21
C VAL A 167 -7.82 0.94 0.36
N LYS A 168 -8.23 -0.15 1.00
CA LYS A 168 -9.58 -0.30 1.57
C LYS A 168 -9.75 0.51 2.86
N ALA A 169 -8.69 0.54 3.69
CA ALA A 169 -8.66 1.20 4.99
C ALA A 169 -9.81 0.78 5.92
N GLU A 170 -10.09 -0.52 5.98
CA GLU A 170 -11.24 -1.08 6.71
C GLU A 170 -10.93 -1.45 8.14
N THR A 171 -9.66 -1.80 8.42
CA THR A 171 -9.22 -2.08 9.78
C THR A 171 -9.05 -0.80 10.59
N PRO A 172 -9.34 -0.81 11.90
CA PRO A 172 -9.17 0.35 12.75
C PRO A 172 -7.72 0.85 12.78
N GLU A 173 -6.75 -0.07 12.72
CA GLU A 173 -5.32 0.24 12.64
C GLU A 173 -5.02 1.04 11.37
N MET A 174 -5.45 0.55 10.20
CA MET A 174 -5.20 1.24 8.94
C MET A 174 -5.90 2.60 8.88
N ALA A 175 -7.12 2.69 9.40
CA ALA A 175 -7.83 3.96 9.49
C ALA A 175 -7.08 4.97 10.39
N ALA A 176 -6.43 4.52 11.47
CA ALA A 176 -5.59 5.33 12.34
C ALA A 176 -4.32 5.80 11.61
N LEU A 177 -3.63 4.91 10.89
CA LEU A 177 -2.41 5.25 10.12
C LEU A 177 -2.70 6.29 9.03
N ILE A 178 -3.75 6.08 8.23
CA ILE A 178 -4.09 7.02 7.15
C ILE A 178 -4.52 8.37 7.71
N ARG A 179 -5.22 8.39 8.84
CA ARG A 179 -5.54 9.64 9.54
C ARG A 179 -4.28 10.37 10.01
N ALA A 180 -3.31 9.64 10.60
CA ALA A 180 -2.02 10.21 10.98
C ALA A 180 -1.29 10.76 9.76
N PHE A 181 -1.23 10.01 8.66
CA PHE A 181 -0.65 10.46 7.40
C PHE A 181 -1.30 11.77 6.89
N ASN A 182 -2.63 11.84 6.86
CA ASN A 182 -3.34 13.03 6.41
C ASN A 182 -3.13 14.23 7.35
N THR A 183 -2.90 13.99 8.65
CA THR A 183 -2.68 15.01 9.67
C THR A 183 -1.24 15.57 9.62
N TYR A 184 -0.25 14.69 9.64
CA TYR A 184 1.16 15.05 9.74
C TYR A 184 1.81 15.33 8.39
N ARG A 185 1.24 14.85 7.29
CA ARG A 185 1.72 15.02 5.89
C ARG A 185 3.23 14.76 5.76
N PRO A 186 3.68 13.56 6.11
CA PRO A 186 5.11 13.26 6.10
C PRO A 186 5.70 13.36 4.70
N VAL A 187 6.95 13.82 4.62
CA VAL A 187 7.73 13.90 3.39
C VAL A 187 8.41 12.58 3.02
N LEU A 188 8.59 11.69 3.99
CA LEU A 188 9.11 10.36 3.78
C LEU A 188 8.46 9.41 4.77
N LEU A 189 8.07 8.24 4.28
CA LEU A 189 7.50 7.18 5.09
C LEU A 189 8.41 5.97 5.07
N LEU A 190 8.76 5.46 6.25
CA LEU A 190 9.51 4.22 6.42
C LEU A 190 8.62 3.15 7.04
N ASP A 191 8.57 1.98 6.39
CA ASP A 191 7.89 0.80 6.90
C ASP A 191 8.91 -0.29 7.21
N LEU A 192 9.04 -0.65 8.50
CA LEU A 192 10.08 -1.53 9.01
C LEU A 192 9.59 -2.96 9.11
N HIS A 193 10.22 -3.85 8.36
CA HIS A 193 9.84 -5.25 8.18
C HIS A 193 11.02 -6.23 8.33
N THR A 194 10.66 -7.50 8.33
CA THR A 194 11.58 -8.63 8.18
C THR A 194 11.13 -9.51 7.03
N THR A 195 12.02 -9.77 6.05
CA THR A 195 11.72 -10.68 4.94
C THR A 195 11.51 -12.11 5.46
N ASP A 196 10.87 -12.92 4.66
CA ASP A 196 11.01 -14.37 4.69
C ASP A 196 11.87 -14.82 3.50
N GLY A 197 11.96 -16.13 3.25
CA GLY A 197 12.57 -16.68 2.05
C GLY A 197 13.89 -17.40 2.27
N ALA A 198 14.72 -17.41 1.23
CA ALA A 198 15.95 -18.17 1.13
C ALA A 198 17.02 -17.72 2.12
N LYS A 199 17.99 -18.61 2.37
CA LYS A 199 19.17 -18.26 3.17
C LYS A 199 20.26 -17.68 2.28
N PHE A 200 20.66 -16.43 2.57
CA PHE A 200 21.70 -15.71 1.85
C PHE A 200 22.46 -14.75 2.79
N GLN A 201 23.53 -14.14 2.29
CA GLN A 201 24.41 -13.31 3.13
C GLN A 201 23.94 -11.87 3.28
N HIS A 202 23.14 -11.34 2.36
CA HIS A 202 22.59 -9.99 2.49
C HIS A 202 21.76 -9.89 3.77
N ASP A 203 21.89 -8.78 4.48
CA ASP A 203 21.27 -8.60 5.79
C ASP A 203 20.08 -7.66 5.78
N ILE A 204 19.93 -6.86 4.71
CA ILE A 204 18.85 -5.90 4.58
C ILE A 204 18.53 -5.62 3.10
N SER A 205 17.26 -5.43 2.84
CA SER A 205 16.74 -4.94 1.56
C SER A 205 15.99 -3.63 1.78
N ILE A 206 16.19 -2.67 0.89
CA ILE A 206 15.50 -1.39 0.87
C ILE A 206 14.83 -1.20 -0.49
N ASN A 207 13.55 -0.81 -0.48
CA ASN A 207 12.80 -0.49 -1.68
C ASN A 207 12.18 0.89 -1.56
N VAL A 208 12.49 1.79 -2.46
CA VAL A 208 11.99 3.17 -2.42
C VAL A 208 10.92 3.34 -3.49
N ALA A 209 9.78 3.86 -3.10
CA ALA A 209 8.69 4.21 -4.00
C ALA A 209 8.64 5.75 -4.23
N PRO A 210 8.18 6.19 -5.40
CA PRO A 210 7.71 5.36 -6.52
C PRO A 210 8.84 4.57 -7.18
N LEU A 211 8.56 3.34 -7.59
CA LEU A 211 9.51 2.48 -8.28
C LEU A 211 9.32 2.55 -9.80
N ALA A 212 8.08 2.59 -10.27
CA ALA A 212 7.76 2.73 -11.69
C ALA A 212 8.17 4.09 -12.25
N PRO A 213 8.68 4.15 -13.49
CA PRO A 213 9.18 5.38 -14.08
C PRO A 213 8.09 6.44 -14.25
N ARG A 214 8.13 7.51 -13.45
CA ARG A 214 7.27 8.69 -13.60
C ARG A 214 7.91 9.78 -14.45
N LYS A 215 9.24 9.73 -14.58
CA LYS A 215 10.07 10.70 -15.29
C LYS A 215 9.93 12.12 -14.74
N ASP A 216 9.80 12.24 -13.42
CA ASP A 216 9.65 13.51 -12.70
C ASP A 216 10.67 13.65 -11.56
N LYS A 217 10.55 14.73 -10.77
CA LYS A 217 11.45 14.98 -9.64
C LYS A 217 11.28 13.98 -8.50
N LEU A 218 10.13 13.35 -8.41
CA LEU A 218 9.88 12.34 -7.36
C LEU A 218 10.68 11.08 -7.65
N ASP A 219 10.77 10.64 -8.92
CA ASP A 219 11.65 9.52 -9.33
C ASP A 219 13.10 9.82 -8.98
N VAL A 220 13.57 11.03 -9.30
CA VAL A 220 14.96 11.43 -9.02
C VAL A 220 15.24 11.39 -7.52
N ALA A 221 14.29 11.86 -6.69
CA ALA A 221 14.43 11.82 -5.24
C ALA A 221 14.42 10.37 -4.71
N ALA A 222 13.50 9.52 -5.18
CA ALA A 222 13.42 8.13 -4.78
C ALA A 222 14.71 7.35 -5.10
N GLN A 223 15.24 7.52 -6.33
CA GLN A 223 16.49 6.89 -6.74
C GLN A 223 17.69 7.39 -5.94
N ALA A 224 17.74 8.69 -5.63
CA ALA A 224 18.82 9.27 -4.82
C ALA A 224 18.78 8.74 -3.37
N ILE A 225 17.60 8.63 -2.75
CA ILE A 225 17.42 8.05 -1.41
C ILE A 225 17.88 6.58 -1.41
N ALA A 226 17.46 5.79 -2.40
CA ALA A 226 17.85 4.38 -2.51
C ALA A 226 19.38 4.23 -2.63
N ALA A 227 20.00 5.00 -3.53
CA ALA A 227 21.43 4.95 -3.78
C ALA A 227 22.24 5.39 -2.54
N TYR A 228 21.88 6.53 -1.93
CA TYR A 228 22.57 7.02 -0.74
C TYR A 228 22.43 6.04 0.43
N THR A 229 21.21 5.57 0.70
CA THR A 229 20.96 4.65 1.81
C THR A 229 21.75 3.34 1.64
N ALA A 230 21.76 2.76 0.44
CA ALA A 230 22.50 1.53 0.16
C ALA A 230 24.03 1.74 0.30
N GLN A 231 24.56 2.84 -0.24
CA GLN A 231 25.97 3.18 -0.07
C GLN A 231 26.31 3.33 1.41
N ARG A 232 25.51 4.11 2.15
CA ARG A 232 25.77 4.39 3.57
C ARG A 232 25.68 3.15 4.45
N LEU A 233 24.72 2.27 4.19
CA LEU A 233 24.63 0.96 4.83
C LEU A 233 25.86 0.11 4.58
N THR A 234 26.40 0.11 3.36
CA THR A 234 27.66 -0.60 3.04
C THR A 234 28.83 -0.04 3.83
N GLU A 235 28.95 1.28 3.96
CA GLU A 235 29.98 1.95 4.77
C GLU A 235 29.85 1.60 6.27
N LEU A 236 28.61 1.38 6.74
CA LEU A 236 28.31 0.97 8.12
C LEU A 236 28.49 -0.54 8.36
N GLY A 237 28.89 -1.30 7.32
CA GLY A 237 29.23 -2.72 7.40
C GLY A 237 28.06 -3.66 7.11
N ASN A 238 26.94 -3.17 6.53
CA ASN A 238 25.83 -3.98 6.07
C ASN A 238 26.06 -4.49 4.63
N LEU A 239 25.24 -5.45 4.22
CA LEU A 239 25.17 -5.98 2.86
C LEU A 239 23.79 -5.70 2.24
N PRO A 240 23.49 -4.44 1.88
CA PRO A 240 22.15 -4.05 1.43
C PRO A 240 21.83 -4.59 0.04
N LEU A 241 20.52 -4.77 -0.22
CA LEU A 241 19.90 -4.89 -1.54
C LEU A 241 18.99 -3.68 -1.78
N THR A 242 18.82 -3.31 -3.05
CA THR A 242 17.90 -2.23 -3.46
C THR A 242 16.66 -2.76 -4.15
N PHE A 243 16.34 -4.02 -3.94
CA PHE A 243 15.14 -4.70 -4.43
C PHE A 243 14.70 -5.78 -3.43
N TYR A 244 13.44 -6.20 -3.50
CA TYR A 244 12.92 -7.29 -2.66
C TYR A 244 13.41 -8.65 -3.21
N PRO A 245 14.17 -9.46 -2.44
CA PRO A 245 14.85 -10.66 -2.93
C PRO A 245 13.93 -11.89 -2.98
N SER A 246 12.91 -11.87 -3.83
CA SER A 246 12.04 -13.02 -4.09
C SER A 246 12.49 -13.75 -5.35
N PHE A 247 12.73 -15.07 -5.28
CA PHE A 247 13.08 -15.87 -6.45
C PHE A 247 11.95 -15.91 -7.47
N LEU A 248 12.30 -15.98 -8.75
CA LEU A 248 11.32 -16.16 -9.84
C LEU A 248 10.64 -17.51 -9.79
N LYS A 249 11.33 -18.54 -9.31
CA LYS A 249 10.79 -19.86 -9.04
C LYS A 249 11.06 -20.20 -7.59
N GLU A 250 10.00 -20.52 -6.87
CA GLU A 250 10.10 -20.98 -5.48
C GLU A 250 11.14 -22.10 -5.34
N ASP A 251 11.96 -22.04 -4.29
CA ASP A 251 13.03 -23.02 -4.01
C ASP A 251 14.06 -23.22 -5.15
N ASP A 252 14.25 -22.22 -6.01
CA ASP A 252 15.26 -22.27 -7.06
C ASP A 252 16.15 -21.01 -7.08
N PRO A 253 17.25 -20.99 -6.30
CA PRO A 253 18.17 -19.84 -6.30
C PRO A 253 18.72 -19.48 -7.67
N SER A 254 18.87 -20.45 -8.60
CA SER A 254 19.36 -20.22 -9.94
C SER A 254 18.37 -19.48 -10.84
N SER A 255 17.10 -19.42 -10.45
CA SER A 255 16.08 -18.70 -11.22
C SER A 255 16.26 -17.18 -11.20
N GLY A 256 16.99 -16.65 -10.21
CA GLY A 256 17.27 -15.24 -10.06
C GLY A 256 16.09 -14.43 -9.55
N PHE A 257 16.12 -13.12 -9.83
CA PHE A 257 15.23 -12.14 -9.25
C PHE A 257 14.61 -11.24 -10.32
N ALA A 258 13.52 -10.56 -9.95
CA ALA A 258 12.90 -9.53 -10.77
C ALA A 258 12.57 -8.29 -9.92
N ILE A 259 12.79 -7.12 -10.51
CA ILE A 259 12.21 -5.88 -10.01
C ILE A 259 10.75 -5.86 -10.46
N SER A 260 9.85 -5.65 -9.52
CA SER A 260 8.41 -5.59 -9.80
C SER A 260 7.74 -4.51 -8.98
N GLU A 261 6.73 -3.87 -9.55
CA GLU A 261 5.85 -2.96 -8.83
C GLU A 261 4.58 -3.72 -8.42
N ALA A 262 4.33 -3.78 -7.11
CA ALA A 262 3.12 -4.40 -6.58
C ALA A 262 1.97 -3.38 -6.51
N PRO A 263 0.71 -3.85 -6.43
CA PRO A 263 -0.44 -2.97 -6.25
C PRO A 263 -0.40 -2.17 -4.94
N PRO A 264 -1.12 -1.04 -4.84
CA PRO A 264 -1.08 -0.14 -3.68
C PRO A 264 -1.75 -0.70 -2.40
N ARG A 265 -2.14 -1.96 -2.36
CA ARG A 265 -2.50 -2.64 -1.10
C ARG A 265 -1.31 -2.78 -0.15
N PHE A 266 -0.06 -2.69 -0.65
CA PHE A 266 1.18 -2.72 0.11
C PHE A 266 1.66 -1.31 0.45
N SER A 267 2.32 -1.14 1.60
CA SER A 267 2.69 0.16 2.18
C SER A 267 3.41 1.11 1.22
N HIS A 268 4.63 0.79 0.79
CA HIS A 268 5.42 1.72 -0.01
C HIS A 268 4.82 2.01 -1.39
N PHE A 269 4.13 1.04 -2.02
CA PHE A 269 3.40 1.27 -3.27
C PHE A 269 2.15 2.13 -3.08
N TYR A 270 1.49 2.05 -1.91
CA TYR A 270 0.43 2.98 -1.55
C TYR A 270 0.94 4.42 -1.45
N TRP A 271 2.10 4.62 -0.86
CA TRP A 271 2.72 5.95 -0.78
C TRP A 271 3.08 6.45 -2.18
N GLY A 272 3.63 5.60 -3.04
CA GLY A 272 3.87 5.90 -4.45
C GLY A 272 2.60 6.29 -5.22
N ALA A 273 1.48 5.58 -4.99
CA ALA A 273 0.18 5.92 -5.56
C ALA A 273 -0.38 7.26 -5.04
N ARG A 274 0.06 7.72 -3.87
CA ARG A 274 -0.24 9.06 -3.35
C ARG A 274 0.77 10.12 -3.77
N SER A 275 1.70 9.78 -4.64
CA SER A 275 2.81 10.66 -5.06
C SER A 275 3.65 11.13 -3.89
N ARG A 276 4.00 10.19 -3.02
CA ARG A 276 4.85 10.39 -1.84
C ARG A 276 6.04 9.46 -1.87
N LEU A 277 7.11 9.86 -1.20
CA LEU A 277 8.29 9.03 -1.00
C LEU A 277 8.00 8.00 0.08
N GLY A 278 8.19 6.72 -0.24
CA GLY A 278 8.03 5.62 0.69
C GLY A 278 9.23 4.68 0.63
N LEU A 279 9.70 4.26 1.79
CA LEU A 279 10.82 3.33 1.91
C LEU A 279 10.39 2.10 2.70
N LEU A 280 10.36 0.95 2.02
CA LEU A 280 10.23 -0.35 2.65
C LEU A 280 11.61 -0.82 3.08
N VAL A 281 11.74 -1.17 4.35
CA VAL A 281 12.96 -1.71 4.97
C VAL A 281 12.69 -3.15 5.37
N GLU A 282 13.45 -4.09 4.81
CA GLU A 282 13.27 -5.53 5.01
C GLU A 282 14.58 -6.14 5.52
N THR A 283 14.69 -6.35 6.83
CA THR A 283 15.83 -7.09 7.39
C THR A 283 15.72 -8.58 7.06
N HIS A 284 16.84 -9.27 6.91
CA HIS A 284 16.80 -10.67 6.53
C HIS A 284 16.46 -11.58 7.71
N SER A 285 15.37 -12.34 7.60
CA SER A 285 14.79 -13.18 8.66
C SER A 285 15.74 -14.20 9.27
N TRP A 286 16.70 -14.74 8.49
CA TRP A 286 17.69 -15.71 8.96
C TRP A 286 18.88 -15.08 9.69
N ARG A 287 18.96 -13.74 9.76
CA ARG A 287 19.87 -13.04 10.67
C ARG A 287 19.34 -13.13 12.10
N THR A 288 20.24 -13.05 13.07
CA THR A 288 19.85 -12.98 14.49
C THR A 288 19.02 -11.73 14.77
N TYR A 289 18.22 -11.74 15.82
CA TYR A 289 17.41 -10.58 16.21
C TYR A 289 18.27 -9.34 16.49
N ARG A 290 19.47 -9.53 17.07
CA ARG A 290 20.46 -8.46 17.26
C ARG A 290 20.88 -7.84 15.92
N GLU A 291 21.31 -8.66 14.96
CA GLU A 291 21.76 -8.17 13.64
C GLU A 291 20.64 -7.42 12.93
N ARG A 292 19.41 -7.92 12.96
CA ARG A 292 18.26 -7.24 12.35
C ARG A 292 17.99 -5.89 13.01
N THR A 293 18.00 -5.82 14.36
CA THR A 293 17.79 -4.57 15.10
C THR A 293 18.88 -3.55 14.78
N GLU A 294 20.16 -3.98 14.75
CA GLU A 294 21.29 -3.13 14.39
C GLU A 294 21.21 -2.65 12.93
N SER A 295 20.81 -3.52 11.98
CA SER A 295 20.63 -3.14 10.58
C SER A 295 19.52 -2.12 10.40
N THR A 296 18.40 -2.28 11.10
CA THR A 296 17.31 -1.31 11.11
C THR A 296 17.76 0.04 11.70
N TYR A 297 18.48 0.03 12.82
CA TYR A 297 19.03 1.25 13.42
C TYR A 297 19.95 1.99 12.44
N ARG A 298 20.86 1.28 11.77
CA ARG A 298 21.77 1.87 10.76
C ARG A 298 21.02 2.41 9.55
N THR A 299 19.92 1.78 9.16
CA THR A 299 19.06 2.28 8.08
C THR A 299 18.40 3.60 8.48
N LEU A 300 17.85 3.69 9.68
CA LEU A 300 17.34 4.96 10.22
C LEU A 300 18.42 6.03 10.23
N GLN A 301 19.63 5.69 10.69
CA GLN A 301 20.77 6.61 10.67
C GLN A 301 21.06 7.12 9.24
N ALA A 302 21.19 6.22 8.27
CA ALA A 302 21.49 6.58 6.89
C ALA A 302 20.41 7.50 6.28
N VAL A 303 19.14 7.17 6.49
CA VAL A 303 18.01 7.98 6.00
C VAL A 303 17.97 9.37 6.64
N PHE A 304 18.21 9.48 7.95
CA PHE A 304 18.22 10.78 8.62
C PHE A 304 19.45 11.62 8.26
N GLU A 305 20.61 11.00 8.00
CA GLU A 305 21.80 11.70 7.47
C GLU A 305 21.51 12.28 6.07
N ASP A 306 20.74 11.58 5.23
CA ASP A 306 20.30 12.06 3.91
C ASP A 306 19.26 13.18 4.05
N ALA A 307 18.29 13.02 4.94
CA ALA A 307 17.25 13.99 5.20
C ALA A 307 17.81 15.37 5.60
N VAL A 308 18.80 15.41 6.48
CA VAL A 308 19.45 16.68 6.89
C VAL A 308 19.97 17.47 5.70
N ARG A 309 20.41 16.78 4.64
CA ARG A 309 20.99 17.40 3.46
C ARG A 309 19.95 17.73 2.39
N HIS A 310 18.92 16.90 2.25
CA HIS A 310 18.08 16.88 1.05
C HIS A 310 16.58 17.04 1.31
N VAL A 311 16.09 17.12 2.55
CA VAL A 311 14.65 17.17 2.85
C VAL A 311 13.93 18.30 2.11
N GLY A 312 14.56 19.46 1.94
CA GLY A 312 13.98 20.57 1.16
C GLY A 312 13.72 20.21 -0.31
N SER A 313 14.59 19.39 -0.91
CA SER A 313 14.39 18.90 -2.28
C SER A 313 13.27 17.86 -2.36
N TRP A 314 13.09 17.02 -1.34
CA TRP A 314 12.00 16.07 -1.25
C TRP A 314 10.64 16.78 -1.16
N VAL A 315 10.52 17.77 -0.28
CA VAL A 315 9.31 18.62 -0.18
C VAL A 315 8.98 19.27 -1.53
N ALA A 316 9.99 19.80 -2.23
CA ALA A 316 9.79 20.43 -3.53
C ALA A 316 9.36 19.40 -4.61
N ALA A 317 9.88 18.16 -4.55
CA ALA A 317 9.52 17.09 -5.47
C ALA A 317 8.06 16.66 -5.25
N GLU A 318 7.63 16.44 -4.00
CA GLU A 318 6.24 16.08 -3.68
C GLU A 318 5.25 17.19 -4.06
N ALA A 319 5.59 18.45 -3.77
CA ALA A 319 4.75 19.57 -4.17
C ALA A 319 4.63 19.70 -5.71
N ALA A 320 5.66 19.33 -6.45
CA ALA A 320 5.59 19.26 -7.91
C ALA A 320 4.72 18.10 -8.39
N ALA A 321 4.84 16.93 -7.74
CA ALA A 321 4.02 15.76 -8.03
C ALA A 321 2.54 15.99 -7.73
N ASP A 322 2.19 16.68 -6.63
CA ASP A 322 0.81 17.07 -6.31
C ASP A 322 0.18 17.93 -7.41
N ARG A 323 0.95 18.90 -7.94
CA ARG A 323 0.47 19.74 -9.06
C ARG A 323 0.31 18.95 -10.35
N ALA A 324 1.24 18.04 -10.62
CA ALA A 324 1.17 17.18 -11.80
C ALA A 324 -0.03 16.22 -11.72
N ASP A 325 -0.27 15.61 -10.56
CA ASP A 325 -1.42 14.74 -10.34
C ASP A 325 -2.76 15.48 -10.50
N ALA A 326 -2.86 16.68 -9.97
CA ALA A 326 -4.07 17.52 -10.14
C ALA A 326 -4.33 17.93 -11.60
N ALA A 327 -3.33 17.83 -12.48
CA ALA A 327 -3.43 18.13 -13.90
C ALA A 327 -3.60 16.88 -14.80
N LEU A 328 -3.82 15.70 -14.25
CA LEU A 328 -3.91 14.44 -15.01
C LEU A 328 -5.16 14.34 -15.90
N GLY A 329 -6.20 15.12 -15.64
CA GLY A 329 -7.47 15.05 -16.39
C GLY A 329 -7.30 15.12 -17.91
N GLY A 330 -7.74 14.09 -18.62
CA GLY A 330 -7.63 13.97 -20.08
C GLY A 330 -6.28 13.46 -20.60
N THR A 331 -5.36 13.07 -19.75
CA THR A 331 -4.06 12.47 -20.14
C THR A 331 -4.10 10.94 -20.03
N GLU A 332 -3.03 10.29 -20.49
CA GLU A 332 -2.82 8.86 -20.28
C GLU A 332 -1.83 8.63 -19.12
N VAL A 333 -2.12 7.64 -18.28
CA VAL A 333 -1.29 7.26 -17.14
C VAL A 333 -1.16 5.75 -17.07
N THR A 334 0.06 5.24 -17.07
CA THR A 334 0.33 3.83 -16.77
C THR A 334 0.26 3.61 -15.26
N LEU A 335 -0.55 2.65 -14.82
CA LEU A 335 -0.80 2.33 -13.41
C LEU A 335 -0.49 0.87 -13.05
N LEU A 336 -0.29 0.01 -14.04
CA LEU A 336 0.26 -1.32 -13.83
C LEU A 336 1.47 -1.52 -14.71
N TRP A 337 2.47 -2.17 -14.14
CA TRP A 337 3.72 -2.49 -14.78
C TRP A 337 4.00 -3.98 -14.65
N ASP A 338 4.60 -4.56 -15.65
CA ASP A 338 5.16 -5.91 -15.61
C ASP A 338 6.68 -5.84 -15.66
N THR A 339 7.33 -6.90 -15.24
CA THR A 339 8.75 -7.07 -15.47
C THR A 339 9.01 -7.31 -16.95
N GLY A 340 9.87 -6.50 -17.55
CA GLY A 340 10.28 -6.62 -18.94
C GLY A 340 11.30 -7.75 -19.17
N PRO A 341 11.67 -7.99 -20.44
CA PRO A 341 12.61 -9.06 -20.80
C PRO A 341 14.09 -8.71 -20.57
N HIS A 342 14.41 -7.45 -20.33
CA HIS A 342 15.78 -7.03 -20.06
C HIS A 342 16.27 -7.64 -18.75
N LYS A 343 17.50 -8.15 -18.77
CA LYS A 343 18.14 -8.73 -17.59
C LYS A 343 19.62 -8.46 -17.58
N THR A 344 20.15 -8.30 -16.40
CA THR A 344 21.58 -8.23 -16.10
C THR A 344 22.02 -9.46 -15.32
N GLU A 345 23.32 -9.76 -15.33
CA GLU A 345 23.89 -10.79 -14.47
C GLU A 345 24.21 -10.18 -13.11
N LEU A 346 23.64 -10.76 -12.06
CA LEU A 346 23.83 -10.34 -10.66
C LEU A 346 24.74 -11.32 -9.93
N ALA A 347 25.85 -10.82 -9.39
CA ALA A 347 26.69 -11.55 -8.44
C ALA A 347 26.07 -11.48 -7.03
N PHE A 348 25.13 -12.36 -6.73
CA PHE A 348 24.38 -12.37 -5.47
C PHE A 348 25.12 -13.15 -4.39
N ARG A 349 25.22 -12.58 -3.19
CA ARG A 349 25.90 -13.19 -2.04
C ARG A 349 25.00 -14.19 -1.35
N GLY A 350 25.06 -15.46 -1.77
CA GLY A 350 24.33 -16.58 -1.18
C GLY A 350 25.23 -17.49 -0.36
N TYR A 351 24.75 -18.71 -0.16
CA TYR A 351 25.49 -19.84 0.44
C TYR A 351 25.49 -21.00 -0.53
N ALA A 352 26.41 -21.97 -0.34
CA ALA A 352 26.34 -23.23 -1.05
C ALA A 352 24.98 -23.90 -0.77
N TYR A 353 24.41 -24.52 -1.79
CA TYR A 353 23.14 -25.22 -1.68
C TYR A 353 23.09 -26.46 -2.55
N ALA A 354 22.26 -27.40 -2.17
CA ALA A 354 21.91 -28.58 -2.96
C ALA A 354 20.40 -28.64 -3.16
N ARG A 355 19.97 -29.11 -4.34
CA ARG A 355 18.55 -29.42 -4.61
C ARG A 355 18.42 -30.93 -4.73
N THR A 356 17.55 -31.50 -3.92
CA THR A 356 17.33 -32.95 -3.88
C THR A 356 15.83 -33.26 -3.91
N LYS A 357 15.48 -34.42 -4.45
CA LYS A 357 14.09 -34.87 -4.45
C LYS A 357 13.66 -35.21 -3.02
N SER A 358 12.60 -34.57 -2.55
CA SER A 358 12.02 -34.87 -1.24
C SER A 358 11.07 -36.05 -1.32
N ALA A 359 11.27 -37.05 -0.45
CA ALA A 359 10.33 -38.15 -0.28
C ALA A 359 9.03 -37.71 0.45
N ILE A 360 9.03 -36.54 1.08
CA ILE A 360 7.89 -35.98 1.83
C ILE A 360 6.98 -35.19 0.90
N SER A 361 7.52 -34.17 0.22
CA SER A 361 6.74 -33.29 -0.66
C SER A 361 6.58 -33.85 -2.07
N GLY A 362 7.44 -34.75 -2.52
CA GLY A 362 7.51 -35.22 -3.90
C GLY A 362 8.12 -34.19 -4.90
N SER A 363 8.45 -32.98 -4.45
CA SER A 363 9.09 -31.93 -5.23
C SER A 363 10.57 -31.77 -4.90
N ASP A 364 11.27 -30.88 -5.60
CA ASP A 364 12.63 -30.54 -5.25
C ASP A 364 12.64 -29.75 -3.94
N TRP A 365 13.67 -29.98 -3.14
CA TRP A 365 13.89 -29.35 -1.85
C TRP A 365 15.30 -28.76 -1.81
N VAL A 366 15.42 -27.52 -1.33
CA VAL A 366 16.69 -26.78 -1.24
C VAL A 366 17.26 -26.92 0.17
N VAL A 367 18.51 -27.35 0.25
CA VAL A 367 19.29 -27.41 1.49
C VAL A 367 20.45 -26.43 1.38
N TYR A 368 20.48 -25.43 2.26
CA TYR A 368 21.55 -24.43 2.30
C TYR A 368 22.61 -24.83 3.34
N ASP A 369 23.90 -24.66 2.95
CA ASP A 369 25.03 -24.72 3.88
C ASP A 369 25.49 -23.32 4.25
N GLU A 370 24.99 -22.78 5.36
CA GLU A 370 25.29 -21.43 5.85
C GLU A 370 26.77 -21.24 6.29
N HIS A 371 27.55 -22.33 6.39
CA HIS A 371 28.99 -22.28 6.71
C HIS A 371 29.85 -22.10 5.47
N THR A 372 29.27 -22.24 4.27
CA THR A 372 29.98 -22.11 2.98
C THR A 372 29.42 -20.95 2.17
N PRO A 373 29.93 -19.70 2.37
CA PRO A 373 29.59 -18.55 1.54
C PRO A 373 29.86 -18.81 0.05
N GLN A 374 28.91 -18.43 -0.81
CA GLN A 374 29.02 -18.60 -2.26
C GLN A 374 28.43 -17.40 -2.97
N ILE A 375 29.03 -17.02 -4.11
CA ILE A 375 28.42 -16.06 -5.03
C ILE A 375 27.55 -16.82 -6.03
N TRP A 376 26.29 -16.47 -6.12
CA TRP A 376 25.40 -16.96 -7.16
C TRP A 376 25.43 -16.00 -8.34
N GLN A 377 25.80 -16.50 -9.51
CA GLN A 377 25.66 -15.76 -10.76
C GLN A 377 24.25 -16.01 -11.29
N VAL A 378 23.35 -15.05 -11.10
CA VAL A 378 21.92 -15.23 -11.38
C VAL A 378 21.36 -14.06 -12.18
N PRO A 379 20.30 -14.26 -12.98
CA PRO A 379 19.67 -13.15 -13.69
C PRO A 379 18.92 -12.24 -12.72
N LEU A 380 19.04 -10.94 -12.92
CA LEU A 380 18.17 -9.90 -12.37
C LEU A 380 17.40 -9.27 -13.53
N TYR A 381 16.09 -9.47 -13.57
CA TYR A 381 15.21 -8.78 -14.50
C TYR A 381 14.89 -7.40 -13.93
N ASP A 382 15.42 -6.35 -14.52
CA ASP A 382 15.49 -5.01 -13.94
C ASP A 382 14.73 -3.93 -14.75
N GLU A 383 13.99 -4.35 -15.77
CA GLU A 383 13.17 -3.47 -16.58
C GLU A 383 11.69 -3.55 -16.15
N LEU A 384 11.03 -2.40 -16.06
CA LEU A 384 9.58 -2.29 -15.91
C LEU A 384 8.96 -1.82 -17.22
N VAL A 385 7.98 -2.59 -17.73
CA VAL A 385 7.24 -2.29 -18.96
C VAL A 385 5.76 -2.00 -18.66
N PRO A 386 5.12 -1.06 -19.38
CA PRO A 386 3.71 -0.77 -19.18
C PRO A 386 2.81 -2.00 -19.41
N LYS A 387 1.95 -2.33 -18.44
CA LYS A 387 0.93 -3.38 -18.54
C LYS A 387 -0.47 -2.81 -18.76
N LEU A 388 -0.84 -1.79 -18.00
CA LEU A 388 -2.14 -1.14 -18.13
C LEU A 388 -1.99 0.38 -18.05
N THR A 389 -2.34 1.04 -19.16
CA THR A 389 -2.40 2.49 -19.27
C THR A 389 -3.88 2.91 -19.29
N ILE A 390 -4.22 3.90 -18.47
CA ILE A 390 -5.57 4.42 -18.30
C ILE A 390 -5.69 5.77 -18.99
N GLN A 391 -6.73 5.95 -19.81
CA GLN A 391 -7.17 7.28 -20.22
C GLN A 391 -7.90 7.93 -19.06
N VAL A 392 -7.30 8.95 -18.46
CA VAL A 392 -7.87 9.64 -17.29
C VAL A 392 -9.09 10.47 -17.69
N PRO A 393 -10.24 10.35 -17.00
CA PRO A 393 -11.41 11.17 -17.32
C PRO A 393 -11.10 12.66 -17.10
N ARG A 394 -11.60 13.53 -17.99
CA ARG A 394 -11.25 14.96 -17.95
C ARG A 394 -11.64 15.67 -16.65
N ALA A 395 -12.82 15.34 -16.11
CA ALA A 395 -13.31 16.01 -14.91
C ALA A 395 -13.26 15.09 -13.67
N GLY A 396 -13.51 13.79 -13.82
CA GLY A 396 -13.51 12.85 -12.71
C GLY A 396 -14.54 11.74 -12.84
N TYR A 397 -14.99 11.24 -11.71
CA TYR A 397 -15.90 10.10 -11.62
C TYR A 397 -17.22 10.47 -10.96
N LEU A 398 -18.28 9.81 -11.41
CA LEU A 398 -19.59 9.83 -10.78
C LEU A 398 -19.86 8.44 -10.20
N ILE A 399 -20.33 8.41 -8.97
CA ILE A 399 -20.75 7.17 -8.30
C ILE A 399 -22.25 7.24 -8.14
N ASP A 400 -22.96 6.22 -8.64
CA ASP A 400 -24.40 6.19 -8.58
C ASP A 400 -24.95 6.10 -7.15
N GLY A 401 -26.12 6.67 -6.90
CA GLY A 401 -26.65 6.95 -5.57
C GLY A 401 -26.74 5.74 -4.64
N GLY A 402 -27.09 4.57 -5.19
CA GLY A 402 -27.17 3.32 -4.45
C GLY A 402 -25.85 2.85 -3.83
N PHE A 403 -24.72 3.24 -4.42
CA PHE A 403 -23.38 2.84 -4.01
C PHE A 403 -22.55 3.99 -3.41
N ALA A 404 -23.05 5.23 -3.51
CA ALA A 404 -22.33 6.43 -3.12
C ALA A 404 -21.87 6.41 -1.65
N ARG A 405 -22.68 5.88 -0.73
CA ARG A 405 -22.35 5.87 0.72
C ARG A 405 -21.13 5.01 1.03
N GLN A 406 -21.02 3.82 0.44
CA GLN A 406 -19.87 2.94 0.69
C GLN A 406 -18.59 3.49 0.07
N VAL A 407 -18.67 4.09 -1.13
CA VAL A 407 -17.51 4.71 -1.79
C VAL A 407 -17.07 5.96 -1.00
N ALA A 408 -18.02 6.81 -0.60
CA ALA A 408 -17.74 7.99 0.21
C ALA A 408 -16.99 7.64 1.49
N ALA A 409 -17.38 6.56 2.17
CA ALA A 409 -16.71 6.12 3.39
C ALA A 409 -15.22 5.75 3.17
N VAL A 410 -14.87 5.20 2.00
CA VAL A 410 -13.46 4.95 1.64
C VAL A 410 -12.76 6.28 1.32
N LEU A 411 -13.39 7.15 0.52
CA LEU A 411 -12.83 8.46 0.17
C LEU A 411 -12.57 9.33 1.41
N ASP A 412 -13.49 9.34 2.39
CA ASP A 412 -13.34 10.05 3.66
C ASP A 412 -12.11 9.54 4.43
N ARG A 413 -11.97 8.23 4.59
CA ARG A 413 -10.79 7.64 5.26
C ARG A 413 -9.50 7.99 4.52
N GLN A 414 -9.52 7.94 3.19
CA GLN A 414 -8.38 8.29 2.35
C GLN A 414 -8.09 9.80 2.30
N GLY A 415 -8.97 10.66 2.80
CA GLY A 415 -8.84 12.12 2.74
C GLY A 415 -8.99 12.66 1.31
N LEU A 416 -9.74 11.98 0.45
CA LEU A 416 -9.99 12.36 -0.94
C LEU A 416 -11.26 13.20 -1.06
N ARG A 417 -11.18 14.25 -1.89
CA ARG A 417 -12.32 15.17 -2.09
C ARG A 417 -13.40 14.55 -2.97
N TYR A 418 -14.62 14.74 -2.56
CA TYR A 418 -15.82 14.47 -3.35
C TYR A 418 -16.95 15.41 -2.91
N HIS A 419 -18.04 15.46 -3.67
CA HIS A 419 -19.24 16.16 -3.24
C HIS A 419 -20.51 15.49 -3.77
N ARG A 420 -21.63 15.74 -3.12
CA ARG A 420 -22.94 15.23 -3.54
C ARG A 420 -23.44 15.97 -4.76
N VAL A 421 -24.02 15.23 -5.72
CA VAL A 421 -24.67 15.79 -6.90
C VAL A 421 -26.12 16.14 -6.58
N GLY A 422 -26.58 17.30 -7.02
CA GLY A 422 -27.96 17.76 -6.82
C GLY A 422 -28.95 17.10 -7.75
N GLY A 423 -30.11 16.70 -7.21
CA GLY A 423 -31.20 16.13 -8.00
C GLY A 423 -30.88 14.79 -8.66
N GLN A 424 -31.42 14.58 -9.84
CA GLN A 424 -31.20 13.41 -10.71
C GLN A 424 -30.89 13.90 -12.14
N PRO A 425 -29.75 14.54 -12.36
CA PRO A 425 -29.43 15.10 -13.66
C PRO A 425 -29.19 13.98 -14.68
N ARG A 426 -29.58 14.29 -15.93
CA ARG A 426 -29.24 13.47 -17.08
C ARG A 426 -27.91 13.95 -17.64
N VAL A 427 -26.90 13.08 -17.67
CA VAL A 427 -25.52 13.42 -17.99
C VAL A 427 -24.93 12.49 -19.04
N ALA A 428 -24.09 13.02 -19.92
CA ALA A 428 -23.25 12.24 -20.81
C ALA A 428 -22.04 11.72 -20.01
N VAL A 429 -21.85 10.41 -20.03
CA VAL A 429 -20.80 9.71 -19.28
C VAL A 429 -20.19 8.59 -20.10
N GLU A 430 -19.07 8.06 -19.66
CA GLU A 430 -18.63 6.73 -20.07
C GLU A 430 -18.95 5.75 -18.94
N VAL A 431 -19.58 4.64 -19.28
CA VAL A 431 -19.91 3.54 -18.38
C VAL A 431 -19.02 2.34 -18.66
N PHE A 432 -18.65 1.61 -17.63
CA PHE A 432 -17.94 0.34 -17.78
C PHE A 432 -18.94 -0.81 -17.72
N ARG A 433 -19.02 -1.57 -18.80
CA ARG A 433 -19.82 -2.80 -18.84
C ARG A 433 -18.89 -4.01 -18.85
N ALA A 434 -19.04 -4.86 -17.84
CA ALA A 434 -18.32 -6.12 -17.79
C ALA A 434 -18.84 -7.08 -18.86
N THR A 435 -17.92 -7.72 -19.56
CA THR A 435 -18.21 -8.80 -20.51
C THR A 435 -17.89 -10.16 -19.91
N LYS A 436 -17.01 -10.18 -18.91
CA LYS A 436 -16.66 -11.36 -18.14
C LYS A 436 -16.26 -10.96 -16.72
N VAL A 437 -16.72 -11.73 -15.76
CA VAL A 437 -16.37 -11.62 -14.34
C VAL A 437 -15.80 -12.95 -13.87
N THR A 438 -14.63 -12.91 -13.23
CA THR A 438 -13.99 -14.08 -12.65
C THR A 438 -13.85 -13.88 -11.15
N TYR A 439 -14.55 -14.71 -10.37
CA TYR A 439 -14.44 -14.71 -8.92
C TYR A 439 -13.17 -15.42 -8.49
N GLN A 440 -12.47 -14.81 -7.54
CA GLN A 440 -11.25 -15.35 -6.95
C GLN A 440 -11.56 -16.03 -5.60
N PRO A 441 -10.71 -16.92 -5.11
CA PRO A 441 -10.82 -17.43 -3.75
C PRO A 441 -10.90 -16.30 -2.73
N PRO A 442 -11.60 -16.50 -1.58
CA PRO A 442 -11.64 -15.51 -0.51
C PRO A 442 -10.22 -15.06 -0.10
N PHE A 443 -10.03 -13.75 0.05
CA PHE A 443 -8.76 -13.15 0.41
C PHE A 443 -9.00 -11.93 1.30
N GLU A 444 -8.34 -11.88 2.47
CA GLU A 444 -8.44 -10.78 3.43
C GLU A 444 -9.91 -10.38 3.74
N GLY A 445 -10.74 -11.38 4.03
CA GLY A 445 -12.15 -11.19 4.38
C GLY A 445 -13.08 -10.75 3.24
N ARG A 446 -12.60 -10.75 2.00
CA ARG A 446 -13.33 -10.33 0.81
C ARG A 446 -13.48 -11.47 -0.22
N ALA A 447 -14.39 -11.29 -1.16
CA ALA A 447 -14.53 -12.13 -2.36
C ALA A 447 -14.06 -11.32 -3.57
N PRO A 448 -12.74 -11.30 -3.86
CA PRO A 448 -12.19 -10.50 -4.94
C PRO A 448 -12.65 -11.02 -6.30
N ILE A 449 -12.67 -10.12 -7.29
CA ILE A 449 -12.98 -10.44 -8.67
C ILE A 449 -11.97 -9.81 -9.62
N THR A 450 -11.91 -10.36 -10.83
CA THR A 450 -11.35 -9.67 -12.00
C THR A 450 -12.44 -9.47 -13.04
N VAL A 451 -12.41 -8.32 -13.71
CA VAL A 451 -13.40 -7.99 -14.73
C VAL A 451 -12.72 -7.70 -16.05
N GLU A 452 -13.29 -8.26 -17.14
CA GLU A 452 -13.01 -7.85 -18.50
C GLU A 452 -14.19 -7.01 -19.00
N GLY A 453 -13.93 -5.96 -19.76
CA GLY A 453 -14.98 -5.07 -20.24
C GLY A 453 -14.38 -3.83 -20.90
N ALA A 454 -15.26 -2.89 -21.23
CA ALA A 454 -14.85 -1.65 -21.87
C ALA A 454 -15.70 -0.47 -21.42
N TRP A 455 -15.09 0.71 -21.45
CA TRP A 455 -15.78 1.97 -21.31
C TRP A 455 -16.54 2.31 -22.59
N LYS A 456 -17.82 2.72 -22.46
CA LYS A 456 -18.68 3.10 -23.58
C LYS A 456 -19.41 4.40 -23.27
N PRO A 457 -19.55 5.32 -24.23
CA PRO A 457 -20.33 6.53 -24.05
C PRO A 457 -21.83 6.20 -23.92
N GLU A 458 -22.45 6.72 -22.88
CA GLU A 458 -23.89 6.63 -22.64
C GLU A 458 -24.42 7.95 -22.08
N THR A 459 -25.72 8.16 -22.15
CA THR A 459 -26.40 9.21 -21.41
C THR A 459 -27.20 8.58 -20.28
N ARG A 460 -26.83 8.89 -19.04
CA ARG A 460 -27.44 8.30 -17.83
C ARG A 460 -28.18 9.35 -17.01
N THR A 461 -29.29 8.97 -16.43
CA THR A 461 -29.91 9.74 -15.34
C THR A 461 -29.33 9.22 -14.03
N LEU A 462 -28.62 10.09 -13.30
CA LEU A 462 -28.03 9.71 -12.02
C LEU A 462 -29.10 9.44 -10.99
N GLU A 463 -28.90 8.43 -10.16
CA GLU A 463 -29.77 8.17 -9.03
C GLU A 463 -29.60 9.24 -7.93
N ARG A 464 -30.66 9.41 -7.13
CA ARG A 464 -30.63 10.35 -6.01
C ARG A 464 -29.54 9.98 -5.00
N GLY A 465 -28.73 10.96 -4.61
CA GLY A 465 -27.63 10.75 -3.68
C GLY A 465 -26.29 10.41 -4.33
N ALA A 466 -26.21 10.43 -5.67
CA ALA A 466 -24.96 10.29 -6.39
C ALA A 466 -23.89 11.28 -5.92
N ILE A 467 -22.61 10.88 -6.01
CA ILE A 467 -21.47 11.74 -5.69
C ILE A 467 -20.57 11.94 -6.91
N PHE A 468 -19.91 13.09 -6.96
CA PHE A 468 -18.87 13.40 -7.92
C PHE A 468 -17.51 13.44 -7.22
N VAL A 469 -16.53 12.73 -7.79
CA VAL A 469 -15.14 12.67 -7.34
C VAL A 469 -14.28 13.38 -8.37
N PRO A 470 -13.86 14.63 -8.12
CA PRO A 470 -13.02 15.38 -9.07
C PRO A 470 -11.63 14.76 -9.17
N ILE A 471 -11.07 14.73 -10.38
CA ILE A 471 -9.71 14.23 -10.59
C ILE A 471 -8.64 15.32 -10.36
N ASP A 472 -9.02 16.59 -10.35
CA ASP A 472 -8.17 17.75 -10.17
C ASP A 472 -7.73 17.96 -8.71
N GLN A 473 -7.16 16.93 -8.11
CA GLN A 473 -6.68 16.97 -6.72
C GLN A 473 -5.38 16.20 -6.55
N PRO A 474 -4.58 16.53 -5.52
CA PRO A 474 -3.46 15.68 -5.12
C PRO A 474 -3.91 14.23 -4.90
N SER A 475 -3.02 13.28 -5.11
CA SER A 475 -3.34 11.85 -5.04
C SER A 475 -4.38 11.37 -6.09
N ALA A 476 -4.48 12.04 -7.23
CA ALA A 476 -5.35 11.61 -8.34
C ALA A 476 -5.04 10.16 -8.78
N ARG A 477 -3.76 9.73 -8.72
CA ARG A 477 -3.38 8.34 -9.01
C ARG A 477 -4.03 7.34 -8.07
N LEU A 478 -4.17 7.66 -6.79
CA LEU A 478 -4.90 6.81 -5.83
C LEU A 478 -6.39 6.73 -6.19
N ILE A 479 -7.00 7.83 -6.66
CA ILE A 479 -8.38 7.81 -7.15
C ILE A 479 -8.53 6.85 -8.32
N LEU A 480 -7.59 6.86 -9.26
CA LEU A 480 -7.57 5.91 -10.37
C LEU A 480 -7.47 4.47 -9.87
N HIS A 481 -6.56 4.19 -8.93
CA HIS A 481 -6.45 2.85 -8.33
C HIS A 481 -7.73 2.39 -7.63
N LEU A 482 -8.47 3.31 -6.99
CA LEU A 482 -9.73 2.99 -6.32
C LEU A 482 -10.89 2.75 -7.28
N LEU A 483 -10.97 3.51 -8.39
CA LEU A 483 -12.19 3.62 -9.18
C LEU A 483 -12.11 3.00 -10.58
N GLU A 484 -10.92 2.68 -11.09
CA GLU A 484 -10.78 2.00 -12.39
C GLU A 484 -11.01 0.49 -12.24
N PRO A 485 -12.06 -0.08 -12.87
CA PRO A 485 -12.51 -1.45 -12.60
C PRO A 485 -11.47 -2.54 -12.84
N GLN A 486 -10.57 -2.33 -13.80
CA GLN A 486 -9.57 -3.32 -14.22
C GLN A 486 -8.30 -3.32 -13.35
N LEU A 487 -8.17 -2.37 -12.43
CA LEU A 487 -7.01 -2.31 -11.52
C LEU A 487 -7.19 -3.30 -10.35
N PRO A 488 -6.12 -4.00 -9.95
CA PRO A 488 -6.20 -5.11 -9.00
C PRO A 488 -6.57 -4.71 -7.57
N ASP A 489 -6.49 -3.41 -7.25
CA ASP A 489 -6.86 -2.86 -5.96
C ASP A 489 -8.06 -1.90 -6.03
N SER A 490 -8.78 -1.89 -7.15
CA SER A 490 -10.01 -1.11 -7.26
C SER A 490 -11.09 -1.65 -6.31
N LEU A 491 -12.04 -0.80 -5.96
CA LEU A 491 -13.21 -1.21 -5.19
C LEU A 491 -14.00 -2.31 -5.90
N VAL A 492 -13.98 -2.34 -7.25
CA VAL A 492 -14.54 -3.43 -8.05
C VAL A 492 -13.77 -4.72 -7.80
N ALA A 493 -12.44 -4.69 -7.93
CA ALA A 493 -11.60 -5.86 -7.74
C ALA A 493 -11.67 -6.42 -6.31
N TRP A 494 -11.85 -5.57 -5.30
CA TRP A 494 -12.10 -5.99 -3.90
C TRP A 494 -13.53 -6.49 -3.64
N GLY A 495 -14.38 -6.58 -4.68
CA GLY A 495 -15.72 -7.13 -4.58
C GLY A 495 -16.75 -6.21 -3.92
N ALA A 496 -16.48 -4.90 -3.81
CA ALA A 496 -17.43 -3.95 -3.21
C ALA A 496 -18.75 -3.86 -3.99
N PHE A 497 -18.75 -4.26 -5.26
CA PHE A 497 -19.90 -4.16 -6.16
C PHE A 497 -20.34 -5.52 -6.72
N ASN A 498 -20.00 -6.64 -6.11
CA ASN A 498 -20.31 -7.98 -6.63
C ASN A 498 -21.79 -8.16 -6.99
N ALA A 499 -22.68 -7.50 -6.26
CA ALA A 499 -24.13 -7.57 -6.49
C ALA A 499 -24.56 -7.06 -7.88
N VAL A 500 -23.78 -6.20 -8.56
CA VAL A 500 -24.15 -5.71 -9.92
C VAL A 500 -23.92 -6.76 -11.01
N PHE A 501 -23.15 -7.79 -10.72
CA PHE A 501 -22.87 -8.89 -11.65
C PHE A 501 -23.82 -10.07 -11.49
N GLU A 502 -24.82 -9.92 -10.63
CA GLU A 502 -25.83 -10.93 -10.37
C GLU A 502 -27.14 -10.55 -11.06
N ARG A 503 -27.74 -11.50 -11.77
CA ARG A 503 -29.11 -11.33 -12.22
C ARG A 503 -30.06 -11.38 -11.01
N LYS A 504 -30.88 -10.34 -10.81
CA LYS A 504 -31.78 -10.22 -9.66
C LYS A 504 -33.21 -10.68 -9.97
N GLU A 505 -33.67 -10.50 -11.21
CA GLU A 505 -34.98 -10.96 -11.64
C GLU A 505 -34.85 -12.20 -12.55
N TYR A 506 -35.80 -13.09 -12.47
CA TYR A 506 -35.83 -14.31 -13.29
C TYR A 506 -37.09 -14.34 -14.16
N MET A 507 -37.06 -15.21 -15.17
CA MET A 507 -38.19 -15.46 -16.04
C MET A 507 -38.39 -16.98 -16.13
N GLU A 508 -39.64 -17.42 -15.94
CA GLU A 508 -39.96 -18.81 -16.07
C GLU A 508 -39.71 -19.29 -17.51
N PRO A 509 -39.26 -20.51 -17.74
CA PRO A 509 -38.90 -20.99 -19.07
C PRO A 509 -40.02 -20.86 -20.10
N TYR A 510 -41.26 -21.12 -19.71
CA TYR A 510 -42.42 -21.01 -20.65
C TYR A 510 -42.70 -19.55 -21.04
N VAL A 511 -42.48 -18.58 -20.13
CA VAL A 511 -42.59 -17.15 -20.41
C VAL A 511 -41.48 -16.70 -21.35
N ALA A 512 -40.25 -17.17 -21.09
CA ALA A 512 -39.09 -16.86 -21.92
C ALA A 512 -39.21 -17.43 -23.32
N GLU A 513 -39.80 -18.62 -23.48
CA GLU A 513 -40.10 -19.23 -24.77
C GLU A 513 -41.12 -18.40 -25.56
N GLN A 514 -42.18 -17.94 -24.88
CA GLN A 514 -43.18 -17.06 -25.52
C GLN A 514 -42.56 -15.74 -25.95
N LEU A 515 -41.78 -15.09 -25.07
CA LEU A 515 -41.05 -13.86 -25.37
C LEU A 515 -40.12 -14.02 -26.58
N ALA A 516 -39.37 -15.14 -26.64
CA ALA A 516 -38.48 -15.41 -27.77
C ALA A 516 -39.24 -15.49 -29.12
N ARG A 517 -40.42 -16.14 -29.13
CA ARG A 517 -41.28 -16.22 -30.29
C ARG A 517 -41.83 -14.86 -30.71
N GLU A 518 -42.25 -14.04 -29.75
CA GLU A 518 -42.73 -12.67 -29.98
C GLU A 518 -41.63 -11.79 -30.57
N LEU A 519 -40.42 -11.86 -30.02
CA LEU A 519 -39.26 -11.12 -30.53
C LEU A 519 -38.88 -11.54 -31.96
N LEU A 520 -38.89 -12.84 -32.26
CA LEU A 520 -38.64 -13.36 -33.62
C LEU A 520 -39.74 -12.96 -34.61
N ALA A 521 -41.00 -12.89 -34.18
CA ALA A 521 -42.09 -12.42 -35.00
C ALA A 521 -42.00 -10.92 -35.30
N ALA A 522 -41.55 -10.13 -34.33
CA ALA A 522 -41.37 -8.68 -34.46
C ALA A 522 -40.13 -8.31 -35.27
N ASP A 523 -39.05 -9.08 -35.12
CA ASP A 523 -37.78 -8.89 -35.84
C ASP A 523 -37.22 -10.24 -36.35
N PRO A 524 -37.57 -10.66 -37.58
CA PRO A 524 -37.06 -11.89 -38.17
C PRO A 524 -35.53 -11.96 -38.32
N SER A 525 -34.83 -10.82 -38.32
CA SER A 525 -33.36 -10.80 -38.42
C SER A 525 -32.67 -11.41 -37.18
N LEU A 526 -33.35 -11.45 -36.03
CA LEU A 526 -32.87 -12.11 -34.81
C LEU A 526 -32.65 -13.61 -34.98
N GLN A 527 -33.37 -14.28 -35.92
CA GLN A 527 -33.15 -15.70 -36.20
C GLN A 527 -31.72 -15.95 -36.69
N ALA A 528 -31.27 -15.18 -37.68
CA ALA A 528 -29.92 -15.34 -38.22
C ALA A 528 -28.83 -15.01 -37.17
N ALA A 529 -29.07 -14.00 -36.32
CA ALA A 529 -28.17 -13.65 -35.23
C ALA A 529 -28.12 -14.75 -34.13
N PHE A 530 -29.26 -15.38 -33.84
CA PHE A 530 -29.33 -16.50 -32.90
C PHE A 530 -28.63 -17.75 -33.44
N ASP A 531 -28.85 -18.09 -34.72
CA ASP A 531 -28.20 -19.23 -35.38
C ASP A 531 -26.67 -19.04 -35.39
N ALA A 532 -26.20 -17.83 -35.68
CA ALA A 532 -24.78 -17.49 -35.63
C ALA A 532 -24.22 -17.62 -34.20
N ALA A 533 -24.97 -17.19 -33.18
CA ALA A 533 -24.55 -17.33 -31.78
C ALA A 533 -24.45 -18.81 -31.36
N ILE A 534 -25.40 -19.65 -31.76
CA ILE A 534 -25.36 -21.09 -31.51
C ILE A 534 -24.17 -21.74 -32.23
N ALA A 535 -23.87 -21.35 -33.45
CA ALA A 535 -22.74 -21.88 -34.20
C ALA A 535 -21.39 -21.51 -33.57
N ALA A 536 -21.31 -20.31 -32.97
CA ALA A 536 -20.10 -19.81 -32.33
C ALA A 536 -19.86 -20.36 -30.91
N ASP A 537 -20.93 -20.78 -30.19
CA ASP A 537 -20.85 -21.26 -28.80
C ASP A 537 -21.54 -22.63 -28.64
N PRO A 538 -20.77 -23.74 -28.67
CA PRO A 538 -21.33 -25.09 -28.50
C PRO A 538 -22.06 -25.31 -27.17
N GLU A 539 -21.67 -24.58 -26.11
CA GLU A 539 -22.33 -24.66 -24.81
C GLU A 539 -23.68 -23.93 -24.80
N LEU A 540 -23.81 -22.83 -25.55
CA LEU A 540 -25.10 -22.19 -25.81
C LEU A 540 -26.04 -23.14 -26.57
N ALA A 541 -25.51 -23.84 -27.58
CA ALA A 541 -26.28 -24.80 -28.36
C ALA A 541 -26.91 -25.90 -27.52
N LYS A 542 -26.22 -26.39 -26.50
CA LYS A 542 -26.62 -27.53 -25.65
C LYS A 542 -27.48 -27.15 -24.44
N ALA A 543 -27.50 -25.88 -24.04
CA ALA A 543 -28.12 -25.43 -22.81
C ALA A 543 -29.45 -24.68 -23.06
N PRO A 544 -30.64 -25.31 -22.89
CA PRO A 544 -31.92 -24.68 -23.16
C PRO A 544 -32.13 -23.32 -22.44
N GLY A 545 -31.76 -23.25 -21.16
CA GLY A 545 -31.87 -22.00 -20.40
C GLY A 545 -31.00 -20.89 -20.98
N ARG A 546 -29.75 -21.15 -21.40
CA ARG A 546 -28.89 -20.16 -22.05
C ARG A 546 -29.43 -19.67 -23.39
N ARG A 547 -30.11 -20.55 -24.12
CA ARG A 547 -30.78 -20.19 -25.39
C ARG A 547 -31.93 -19.20 -25.14
N LEU A 548 -32.75 -19.44 -24.13
CA LEU A 548 -33.82 -18.52 -23.73
C LEU A 548 -33.26 -17.20 -23.16
N ASP A 549 -32.22 -17.28 -22.36
CA ASP A 549 -31.50 -16.09 -21.82
C ASP A 549 -30.93 -15.21 -22.94
N TRP A 550 -30.56 -15.80 -24.11
CA TRP A 550 -30.08 -15.04 -25.26
C TRP A 550 -31.12 -14.06 -25.77
N PHE A 551 -32.40 -14.47 -25.81
CA PHE A 551 -33.53 -13.61 -26.18
C PHE A 551 -33.89 -12.66 -25.06
N TYR A 552 -33.95 -13.15 -23.82
CA TYR A 552 -34.25 -12.32 -22.64
C TYR A 552 -33.32 -11.10 -22.52
N LYS A 553 -32.04 -11.32 -22.73
CA LYS A 553 -31.01 -10.23 -22.72
C LYS A 553 -31.20 -9.19 -23.82
N ARG A 554 -32.02 -9.48 -24.87
CA ARG A 554 -32.33 -8.58 -25.98
C ARG A 554 -33.72 -7.98 -25.88
N SER A 555 -34.46 -8.31 -24.86
CA SER A 555 -35.78 -7.81 -24.62
C SER A 555 -35.78 -6.55 -23.75
N PRO A 556 -36.84 -5.73 -23.81
CA PRO A 556 -37.02 -4.59 -22.91
C PRO A 556 -37.26 -4.98 -21.47
N LEU A 557 -37.42 -6.27 -21.18
CA LEU A 557 -37.59 -6.80 -19.82
C LEU A 557 -36.26 -7.06 -19.10
N TRP A 558 -35.14 -7.02 -19.85
CA TRP A 558 -33.83 -7.22 -19.26
C TRP A 558 -33.42 -6.03 -18.35
N ASP A 559 -32.92 -6.32 -17.15
CA ASP A 559 -32.33 -5.28 -16.31
C ASP A 559 -30.99 -4.81 -16.90
N GLU A 560 -30.99 -3.63 -17.50
CA GLU A 560 -29.80 -3.04 -18.15
C GLU A 560 -28.67 -2.71 -17.16
N ARG A 561 -28.94 -2.79 -15.83
CA ARG A 561 -27.93 -2.55 -14.78
C ARG A 561 -27.10 -3.79 -14.45
N VAL A 562 -27.47 -4.96 -14.96
CA VAL A 562 -26.63 -6.16 -14.85
C VAL A 562 -25.33 -5.92 -15.63
N ASP A 563 -24.21 -6.30 -15.03
CA ASP A 563 -22.84 -6.10 -15.55
C ASP A 563 -22.45 -4.62 -15.76
N LEU A 564 -23.23 -3.68 -15.24
CA LEU A 564 -22.94 -2.25 -15.26
C LEU A 564 -22.26 -1.84 -13.96
N VAL A 565 -20.97 -1.48 -14.02
CA VAL A 565 -20.24 -0.95 -12.88
C VAL A 565 -20.82 0.42 -12.50
N PRO A 566 -21.17 0.68 -11.21
CA PRO A 566 -21.85 1.91 -10.81
C PRO A 566 -20.88 3.10 -10.62
N ILE A 567 -19.81 3.12 -11.38
CA ILE A 567 -18.78 4.15 -11.46
C ILE A 567 -18.74 4.62 -12.91
N TYR A 568 -18.93 5.91 -13.16
CA TYR A 568 -18.98 6.49 -14.49
C TYR A 568 -17.89 7.54 -14.64
N ARG A 569 -17.21 7.57 -15.77
CA ARG A 569 -16.27 8.65 -16.12
C ARG A 569 -17.04 9.85 -16.69
N THR A 570 -16.65 11.06 -16.33
CA THR A 570 -17.26 12.29 -16.88
C THR A 570 -16.21 13.27 -17.40
N ALA A 571 -16.54 13.93 -18.50
CA ALA A 571 -15.71 14.97 -19.11
C ALA A 571 -16.01 16.36 -18.55
N ALA A 572 -17.14 16.56 -17.88
CA ALA A 572 -17.56 17.83 -17.31
C ALA A 572 -17.76 17.70 -15.79
N PRO A 573 -17.32 18.70 -15.01
CA PRO A 573 -17.60 18.71 -13.58
C PRO A 573 -19.10 18.90 -13.33
N LEU A 574 -19.62 18.26 -12.28
CA LEU A 574 -20.98 18.49 -11.83
C LEU A 574 -20.97 19.40 -10.60
N PRO A 575 -21.92 20.34 -10.49
CA PRO A 575 -21.99 21.25 -9.35
C PRO A 575 -22.37 20.50 -8.07
N ALA A 576 -21.77 20.91 -6.94
CA ALA A 576 -22.16 20.45 -5.63
C ALA A 576 -23.60 20.88 -5.31
N VAL A 577 -24.30 20.09 -4.47
CA VAL A 577 -25.52 20.56 -3.83
C VAL A 577 -25.14 21.75 -2.97
N THR A 578 -25.61 22.96 -3.33
CA THR A 578 -25.63 24.05 -2.37
C THR A 578 -26.63 23.68 -1.29
N SER A 579 -26.12 23.28 -0.10
CA SER A 579 -27.00 23.17 1.07
C SER A 579 -27.67 24.52 1.26
N ALA A 580 -28.97 24.61 1.04
CA ALA A 580 -29.74 25.67 1.63
C ALA A 580 -29.45 25.60 3.14
N ARG A 581 -28.83 26.67 3.68
CA ARG A 581 -28.54 26.86 5.10
C ARG A 581 -29.85 26.87 5.88
#